data_8f50099d8bd285937eb29e7bbf58b2f8
#
_entry.id   8f50099d8bd285937eb29e7bbf58b2f8
#
_cell.length_a   1.000
_cell.length_b   1.000
_cell.length_c   1.000
_cell.angle_alpha   90.00
_cell.angle_beta   90.00
_cell.angle_gamma   90.00
#
_symmetry.space_group_name_H-M   'P 1'
#
loop_
_entity.id
_entity.type
_entity.pdbx_description
1 polymer ?
#
loop_
_entity_poly.entity_id
_entity_poly.type
_entity_poly.pdbx_seq_one_letter_code
_entity_poly.pdbx_strand_id
1 'polypeptide(L)'
;MKRIALAALLATGIVVAAPSFAKLSHADLVGEAVSPGSGFRTIRVTPKTRAISVELYETVNLDIGGKVVTWRFDGVQEVISLADMIEGAPNIKVYVLQTERFAN
;
A
#
# COMPACT_ATOMS: atom_id res chain seq x y z
N MET A 1 45.85 5.07 19.97
CA MET A 1 45.49 5.07 19.60
C MET A 1 44.78 5.37 18.65
N LYS A 2 44.33 5.70 18.21
CA LYS A 2 43.78 5.97 17.37
C LYS A 2 43.38 5.17 16.42
N ARG A 3 43.79 4.61 16.02
CA ARG A 3 43.59 3.77 15.20
C ARG A 3 42.36 3.27 15.19
N ILE A 4 41.93 3.04 15.96
CA ILE A 4 40.76 2.56 16.12
C ILE A 4 39.80 3.05 15.28
N ALA A 5 39.70 4.08 15.23
CA ALA A 5 38.70 4.60 14.47
C ALA A 5 38.53 3.90 13.24
N LEU A 6 39.40 3.73 12.65
CA LEU A 6 39.26 3.09 11.54
C LEU A 6 38.41 2.02 11.46
N ALA A 7 38.55 1.38 12.17
CA ALA A 7 37.84 0.23 12.16
C ALA A 7 36.48 0.51 11.84
N ALA A 8 36.01 1.21 12.48
CA ALA A 8 34.70 1.47 12.27
C ALA A 8 34.30 1.59 10.91
N LEU A 9 34.78 2.28 10.32
CA LEU A 9 34.35 2.44 9.13
C LEU A 9 34.09 1.41 8.31
N LEU A 10 34.84 0.76 8.19
CA LEU A 10 34.68 -0.22 7.39
C LEU A 10 33.45 -0.81 7.51
N ALA A 11 33.19 -1.03 8.42
CA ALA A 11 32.07 -1.76 8.65
C ALA A 11 31.00 -1.24 7.85
N THR A 12 30.87 -0.22 7.88
CA THR A 12 29.84 0.26 7.25
C THR A 12 29.62 -0.01 5.89
N GLY A 13 30.18 0.42 5.23
CA GLY A 13 29.85 0.27 3.96
C GLY A 13 29.31 -0.90 3.52
N ILE A 14 29.78 -1.73 3.72
CA ILE A 14 29.38 -2.89 3.30
C ILE A 14 28.09 -3.20 3.25
N VAL A 15 27.68 -3.30 4.13
CA VAL A 15 26.50 -3.78 4.23
C VAL A 15 25.67 -3.39 3.28
N VAL A 16 25.56 -2.47 3.11
CA VAL A 16 24.73 -2.10 2.29
C VAL A 16 24.43 -2.76 1.16
N ALA A 17 25.08 -2.93 0.55
CA ALA A 17 24.83 -3.56 -0.56
C ALA A 17 23.78 -4.43 -0.72
N ALA A 18 23.84 -5.29 -0.27
CA ALA A 18 22.94 -6.23 -0.42
C ALA A 18 21.65 -5.97 -0.86
N PRO A 19 20.99 -5.45 -0.28
CA PRO A 19 19.69 -5.36 -0.50
C PRO A 19 19.12 -5.15 -1.75
N SER A 20 19.69 -4.88 -2.46
CA SER A 20 19.13 -4.66 -3.56
C SER A 20 18.17 -5.48 -4.17
N PHE A 21 17.96 -6.49 -3.81
CA PHE A 21 17.11 -7.23 -4.45
C PHE A 21 15.89 -7.36 -4.12
N ALA A 22 15.26 -7.49 -4.78
CA ALA A 22 14.13 -7.89 -4.50
C ALA A 22 13.13 -7.68 -3.60
N LYS A 23 13.06 -6.83 -2.89
CA LYS A 23 12.03 -6.69 -2.03
C LYS A 23 11.04 -5.80 -2.59
N LEU A 24 9.81 -6.17 -2.70
CA LEU A 24 8.74 -5.30 -3.12
C LEU A 24 8.45 -4.29 -2.03
N SER A 25 8.15 -3.09 -2.38
CA SER A 25 7.82 -2.09 -1.39
C SER A 25 6.37 -2.26 -1.00
N HIS A 26 5.94 -1.57 0.03
CA HIS A 26 4.55 -1.63 0.45
C HIS A 26 3.66 -1.12 -0.68
N ALA A 27 4.05 -0.07 -1.36
CA ALA A 27 3.26 0.45 -2.47
C ALA A 27 3.17 -0.56 -3.61
N ASP A 28 4.21 -1.34 -3.81
CA ASP A 28 4.17 -2.35 -4.86
C ASP A 28 3.19 -3.46 -4.50
N LEU A 29 2.97 -3.69 -3.24
CA LEU A 29 2.06 -4.73 -2.82
C LEU A 29 0.63 -4.27 -2.78
N VAL A 30 0.34 -3.18 -2.19
CA VAL A 30 -1.03 -2.76 -1.97
C VAL A 30 -1.48 -1.46 -2.64
N GLY A 31 -0.61 -0.81 -3.35
CA GLY A 31 -0.97 0.47 -3.95
C GLY A 31 -0.63 1.61 -3.01
N GLU A 32 -1.15 2.78 -3.25
CA GLU A 32 -0.76 3.94 -2.46
C GLU A 32 -1.83 5.00 -2.40
N ALA A 33 -1.74 5.84 -1.39
CA ALA A 33 -2.66 6.94 -1.22
C ALA A 33 -2.31 8.04 -2.21
N VAL A 34 -3.31 8.69 -2.72
CA VAL A 34 -3.12 9.80 -3.64
C VAL A 34 -3.96 10.97 -3.14
N SER A 35 -4.06 12.03 -3.88
CA SER A 35 -4.75 13.24 -3.44
C SER A 35 -6.19 12.94 -3.06
N PRO A 36 -6.60 13.34 -1.88
CA PRO A 36 -7.95 13.03 -1.43
C PRO A 36 -9.01 13.59 -2.38
N GLY A 37 -9.97 12.78 -2.69
CA GLY A 37 -11.07 13.19 -3.54
C GLY A 37 -10.83 12.99 -5.03
N SER A 38 -9.67 12.48 -5.42
CA SER A 38 -9.37 12.34 -6.84
C SER A 38 -9.88 11.04 -7.45
N GLY A 39 -10.55 10.21 -6.68
CA GLY A 39 -11.05 8.96 -7.24
C GLY A 39 -12.34 9.16 -8.01
N PHE A 40 -12.69 8.16 -8.83
CA PHE A 40 -13.89 8.26 -9.60
C PHE A 40 -15.14 7.90 -8.82
N ARG A 41 -15.04 7.17 -7.78
CA ARG A 41 -16.20 6.83 -6.97
C ARG A 41 -15.82 6.81 -5.51
N THR A 42 -16.81 6.88 -4.66
CA THR A 42 -16.59 6.88 -3.22
C THR A 42 -17.23 5.67 -2.60
N ILE A 43 -16.51 4.99 -1.75
CA ILE A 43 -17.03 3.87 -1.00
C ILE A 43 -17.08 4.31 0.45
N ARG A 44 -18.26 4.24 1.05
CA ARG A 44 -18.40 4.62 2.45
C ARG A 44 -18.14 3.41 3.31
N VAL A 45 -17.20 3.52 4.21
CA VAL A 45 -16.85 2.43 5.10
C VAL A 45 -17.52 2.69 6.45
N THR A 46 -18.40 1.80 6.86
CA THR A 46 -19.16 1.97 8.10
C THR A 46 -18.85 0.78 9.00
N PRO A 47 -19.28 0.80 10.23
CA PRO A 47 -19.07 -0.35 11.10
C PRO A 47 -19.72 -1.62 10.58
N LYS A 48 -20.67 -1.50 9.65
CA LYS A 48 -21.32 -2.66 9.11
C LYS A 48 -20.70 -3.16 7.82
N THR A 49 -19.71 -2.46 7.30
CA THR A 49 -19.07 -2.87 6.06
C THR A 49 -18.28 -4.13 6.32
N ARG A 50 -18.51 -5.17 5.53
CA ARG A 50 -17.80 -6.40 5.71
C ARG A 50 -16.65 -6.58 4.76
N ALA A 51 -16.74 -6.04 3.59
CA ALA A 51 -15.70 -6.19 2.59
C ALA A 51 -15.86 -5.09 1.55
N ILE A 52 -14.80 -4.83 0.83
CA ILE A 52 -14.78 -3.83 -0.21
C ILE A 52 -14.24 -4.51 -1.46
N SER A 53 -14.83 -4.23 -2.60
CA SER A 53 -14.33 -4.76 -3.87
C SER A 53 -13.98 -3.60 -4.77
N VAL A 54 -12.78 -3.63 -5.33
CA VAL A 54 -12.32 -2.61 -6.25
C VAL A 54 -11.69 -3.32 -7.44
N GLU A 55 -11.42 -2.59 -8.49
CA GLU A 55 -10.78 -3.17 -9.64
C GLU A 55 -9.32 -2.79 -9.67
N LEU A 56 -8.51 -3.64 -10.24
CA LEU A 56 -7.10 -3.35 -10.38
C LEU A 56 -6.95 -2.06 -11.19
N TYR A 57 -6.06 -1.21 -10.76
CA TYR A 57 -5.77 0.09 -11.34
C TYR A 57 -6.85 1.14 -11.08
N GLU A 58 -7.82 0.82 -10.26
CA GLU A 58 -8.85 1.80 -9.95
C GLU A 58 -8.38 2.74 -8.83
N THR A 59 -8.77 3.99 -8.90
CA THR A 59 -8.52 4.96 -7.84
C THR A 59 -9.86 5.28 -7.19
N VAL A 60 -9.96 5.02 -5.91
CA VAL A 60 -11.22 5.08 -5.19
C VAL A 60 -11.11 5.96 -3.96
N ASN A 61 -12.15 6.73 -3.69
CA ASN A 61 -12.21 7.52 -2.46
C ASN A 61 -12.83 6.63 -1.38
N LEU A 62 -12.15 6.49 -0.26
CA LEU A 62 -12.66 5.70 0.84
C LEU A 62 -13.06 6.66 1.95
N ASP A 63 -14.35 6.70 2.25
CA ASP A 63 -14.87 7.59 3.29
C ASP A 63 -14.96 6.77 4.56
N ILE A 64 -14.00 6.94 5.45
CA ILE A 64 -13.93 6.16 6.66
C ILE A 64 -14.23 7.08 7.82
N GLY A 65 -15.45 6.99 8.33
CA GLY A 65 -15.86 7.81 9.46
C GLY A 65 -15.79 9.29 9.17
N GLY A 66 -16.07 9.68 7.96
CA GLY A 66 -16.03 11.09 7.60
C GLY A 66 -14.70 11.57 7.06
N LYS A 67 -13.70 10.73 7.13
CA LYS A 67 -12.39 11.11 6.63
C LYS A 67 -12.19 10.42 5.30
N VAL A 68 -11.86 11.18 4.29
CA VAL A 68 -11.69 10.62 2.94
C VAL A 68 -10.22 10.34 2.66
N VAL A 69 -9.94 9.11 2.34
CA VAL A 69 -8.61 8.69 1.91
C VAL A 69 -8.79 8.15 0.51
N THR A 70 -8.05 8.64 -0.44
CA THR A 70 -8.16 8.17 -1.81
C THR A 70 -6.98 7.26 -2.12
N TRP A 71 -7.27 6.11 -2.66
CA TRP A 71 -6.26 5.07 -2.83
C TRP A 71 -6.26 4.56 -4.25
N ARG A 72 -5.05 4.38 -4.79
CA ARG A 72 -4.89 3.83 -6.13
C ARG A 72 -4.49 2.38 -5.96
N PHE A 73 -5.29 1.48 -6.49
CA PHE A 73 -5.08 0.05 -6.32
C PHE A 73 -4.26 -0.53 -7.48
N ASP A 74 -2.99 -0.22 -7.49
CA ASP A 74 -2.12 -0.71 -8.55
C ASP A 74 -1.05 -1.67 -8.02
N GLY A 75 -1.25 -2.22 -6.85
CA GLY A 75 -0.30 -3.19 -6.31
C GLY A 75 -0.60 -4.58 -6.82
N VAL A 76 0.20 -5.52 -6.44
CA VAL A 76 0.04 -6.88 -6.92
C VAL A 76 -0.79 -7.78 -6.02
N GLN A 77 -1.10 -7.35 -4.82
CA GLN A 77 -1.81 -8.20 -3.90
C GLN A 77 -3.31 -8.16 -4.17
N GLU A 78 -3.95 -9.29 -4.20
CA GLU A 78 -5.36 -9.34 -4.56
C GLU A 78 -6.30 -9.23 -3.37
N VAL A 79 -5.86 -9.55 -2.20
CA VAL A 79 -6.66 -9.43 -1.01
C VAL A 79 -5.85 -8.67 0.01
N ILE A 80 -6.36 -7.55 0.47
CA ILE A 80 -5.62 -6.69 1.36
C ILE A 80 -6.47 -6.37 2.57
N SER A 81 -5.87 -6.18 3.71
CA SER A 81 -6.61 -5.72 4.87
C SER A 81 -6.60 -4.20 4.82
N LEU A 82 -7.74 -3.57 4.99
CA LEU A 82 -7.83 -2.12 4.97
C LEU A 82 -6.95 -1.54 6.07
N ALA A 83 -6.85 -2.22 7.20
CA ALA A 83 -6.02 -1.75 8.29
C ALA A 83 -4.54 -1.74 7.93
N ASP A 84 -4.13 -2.56 6.98
CA ASP A 84 -2.74 -2.56 6.55
C ASP A 84 -2.49 -1.42 5.56
N MET A 85 -3.52 -0.93 4.92
CA MET A 85 -3.36 0.17 3.98
C MET A 85 -3.40 1.50 4.70
N ILE A 86 -4.33 1.65 5.61
CA ILE A 86 -4.62 2.93 6.23
C ILE A 86 -4.56 2.79 7.73
N GLU A 87 -3.70 3.53 8.35
CA GLU A 87 -3.56 3.46 9.78
C GLU A 87 -4.84 3.89 10.47
N GLY A 88 -5.29 3.14 11.42
CA GLY A 88 -6.52 3.46 12.12
C GLY A 88 -7.78 2.95 11.48
N ALA A 89 -7.67 2.36 10.32
CA ALA A 89 -8.86 1.85 9.64
C ALA A 89 -9.28 0.51 10.22
N PRO A 90 -10.55 0.14 10.07
CA PRO A 90 -11.00 -1.15 10.56
C PRO A 90 -10.40 -2.29 9.73
N ASN A 91 -10.39 -3.46 10.32
CA ASN A 91 -9.79 -4.59 9.66
C ASN A 91 -10.82 -5.24 8.73
N ILE A 92 -10.96 -4.68 7.56
CA ILE A 92 -11.92 -5.14 6.57
C ILE A 92 -11.13 -5.59 5.36
N LYS A 93 -11.57 -6.64 4.70
CA LYS A 93 -10.85 -7.12 3.53
C LYS A 93 -11.21 -6.36 2.29
N VAL A 94 -10.21 -6.02 1.51
CA VAL A 94 -10.37 -5.34 0.25
C VAL A 94 -9.97 -6.32 -0.83
N TYR A 95 -10.88 -6.60 -1.74
CA TYR A 95 -10.62 -7.53 -2.83
C TYR A 95 -10.35 -6.73 -4.10
N VAL A 96 -9.20 -6.93 -4.69
CA VAL A 96 -8.82 -6.23 -5.91
C VAL A 96 -9.06 -7.18 -7.06
N LEU A 97 -10.06 -6.86 -7.87
CA LEU A 97 -10.49 -7.76 -8.91
C LEU A 97 -9.78 -7.50 -10.22
N GLN A 98 -9.37 -8.57 -10.86
CA GLN A 98 -8.76 -8.45 -12.15
C GLN A 98 -9.89 -8.51 -13.14
N THR A 99 -10.10 -7.48 -13.91
CA THR A 99 -11.24 -7.50 -14.78
C THR A 99 -10.86 -8.05 -16.11
N GLU A 100 -11.83 -8.61 -16.74
CA GLU A 100 -11.59 -9.17 -18.01
C GLU A 100 -11.58 -8.16 -19.10
N ARG A 101 -11.93 -6.99 -18.83
CA ARG A 101 -12.00 -6.07 -19.88
C ARG A 101 -10.69 -5.86 -20.57
N PHE A 102 -9.61 -6.24 -20.02
CA PHE A 102 -8.37 -6.08 -20.69
C PHE A 102 -8.01 -7.31 -21.47
N ALA A 103 -8.79 -8.28 -21.40
CA ALA A 103 -8.46 -9.50 -22.07
C ALA A 103 -8.80 -9.47 -23.52
N ASN A 104 -9.38 -8.49 -23.98
CA ASN A 104 -9.65 -8.49 -25.38
C ASN A 104 -9.03 -7.46 -26.06
#